data_7cd79b407e0a2ba15e86924bf8eb9d8e
#
_entry.id   7cd79b407e0a2ba15e86924bf8eb9d8e
#
_cell.length_a   1.000
_cell.length_b   1.000
_cell.length_c   1.000
_cell.angle_alpha   90.00
_cell.angle_beta   90.00
_cell.angle_gamma   90.00
#
_symmetry.space_group_name_H-M   'P 1'
#
loop_
_entity.id
_entity.type
_entity.pdbx_description
1 polymer ?
#
loop_
_entity_poly.entity_id
_entity_poly.type
_entity_poly.pdbx_seq_one_letter_code
_entity_poly.pdbx_strand_id
1 'polypeptide(L)'
;MTEEKNEILKEIKRSFRSMMNGVASHSMREKGVEYKINWGVNLVNLRMLASKYDKDFELAIALWKENIRECKILATMLMPADKMDAEIADIWMEQVVSQEMAEMLALNLLQYVDYAPEIAYKWMASDKPLYQLCGFCIIGRLFSNGQEPNERGINEYVD
;
A
#
# COMPACT_ATOMS: atom_id res chain seq x y z
N MET A 1 20.65 4.80 4.44
CA MET A 1 20.02 3.80 5.32
C MET A 1 21.10 3.08 6.12
N THR A 2 20.84 2.77 7.38
CA THR A 2 21.83 2.13 8.25
C THR A 2 22.11 0.69 7.80
N GLU A 3 23.25 0.14 8.24
CA GLU A 3 23.61 -1.24 7.97
C GLU A 3 22.59 -2.21 8.57
N GLU A 4 22.08 -1.90 9.77
CA GLU A 4 21.03 -2.70 10.43
C GLU A 4 19.76 -2.79 9.58
N LYS A 5 19.32 -1.67 9.03
CA LYS A 5 18.12 -1.63 8.17
C LYS A 5 18.35 -2.36 6.83
N ASN A 6 19.57 -2.29 6.30
CA ASN A 6 19.93 -3.05 5.11
C ASN A 6 19.87 -4.56 5.38
N GLU A 7 20.30 -5.01 6.54
CA GLU A 7 20.20 -6.41 6.92
C GLU A 7 18.75 -6.86 7.10
N ILE A 8 17.92 -6.00 7.68
CA ILE A 8 16.48 -6.27 7.79
C ILE A 8 15.86 -6.44 6.40
N LEU A 9 16.18 -5.56 5.45
CA LEU A 9 15.69 -5.65 4.08
C LEU A 9 16.09 -6.98 3.43
N LYS A 10 17.35 -7.40 3.59
CA LYS A 10 17.83 -8.69 3.08
C LYS A 10 17.11 -9.86 3.73
N GLU A 11 16.89 -9.81 5.03
CA GLU A 11 16.17 -10.85 5.78
C GLU A 11 14.74 -10.98 5.29
N ILE A 12 14.04 -9.85 5.08
CA ILE A 12 12.70 -9.82 4.53
C ILE A 12 12.66 -10.51 3.16
N LYS A 13 13.58 -10.12 2.28
CA LYS A 13 13.62 -10.68 0.91
C LYS A 13 13.93 -12.17 0.93
N ARG A 14 14.78 -12.65 1.82
CA ARG A 14 15.08 -14.08 1.96
C ARG A 14 13.87 -14.88 2.44
N SER A 15 13.03 -14.29 3.28
CA SER A 15 11.88 -15.00 3.84
C SER A 15 10.81 -15.32 2.79
N PHE A 16 10.79 -14.61 1.67
CA PHE A 16 9.76 -14.83 0.63
C PHE A 16 9.86 -16.22 0.01
N ARG A 17 11.05 -16.81 -0.07
CA ARG A 17 11.24 -18.14 -0.65
C ARG A 17 10.49 -19.24 0.11
N SER A 18 10.44 -19.13 1.42
CA SER A 18 9.74 -20.12 2.26
C SER A 18 8.22 -19.96 2.22
N MET A 19 7.72 -18.85 1.70
CA MET A 19 6.30 -18.53 1.65
C MET A 19 5.75 -18.41 0.23
N MET A 20 6.57 -18.67 -0.79
CA MET A 20 6.20 -18.47 -2.19
C MET A 20 5.11 -19.40 -2.66
N ASN A 21 4.32 -18.92 -3.62
CA ASN A 21 3.30 -19.70 -4.31
C ASN A 21 3.39 -19.39 -5.81
N GLY A 22 4.01 -20.33 -6.56
CA GLY A 22 4.24 -20.17 -8.00
C GLY A 22 2.94 -20.16 -8.82
N VAL A 23 1.92 -20.90 -8.37
CA VAL A 23 0.61 -20.91 -9.04
C VAL A 23 -0.05 -19.56 -8.94
N ALA A 24 -0.03 -18.94 -7.75
CA ALA A 24 -0.60 -17.62 -7.54
C ALA A 24 0.14 -16.54 -8.36
N SER A 25 1.48 -16.56 -8.37
CA SER A 25 2.26 -15.59 -9.13
C SER A 25 2.05 -15.73 -10.64
N HIS A 26 1.95 -16.95 -11.13
CA HIS A 26 1.67 -17.23 -12.53
C HIS A 26 0.28 -16.70 -12.93
N SER A 27 -0.73 -16.96 -12.10
CA SER A 27 -2.09 -16.45 -12.32
C SER A 27 -2.12 -14.92 -12.41
N MET A 28 -1.38 -14.23 -11.55
CA MET A 28 -1.29 -12.78 -11.58
C MET A 28 -0.66 -12.28 -12.89
N ARG A 29 0.41 -12.94 -13.35
CA ARG A 29 1.07 -12.59 -14.62
C ARG A 29 0.15 -12.76 -15.80
N GLU A 30 -0.63 -13.85 -15.84
CA GLU A 30 -1.61 -14.08 -16.90
C GLU A 30 -2.70 -13.01 -16.95
N LYS A 31 -3.02 -12.40 -15.81
CA LYS A 31 -3.98 -11.31 -15.71
C LYS A 31 -3.36 -9.94 -15.97
N GLY A 32 -2.09 -9.90 -16.40
CA GLY A 32 -1.42 -8.66 -16.78
C GLY A 32 -0.79 -7.90 -15.62
N VAL A 33 -0.65 -8.51 -14.44
CA VAL A 33 0.03 -7.88 -13.30
C VAL A 33 1.53 -8.05 -13.49
N GLU A 34 2.21 -6.91 -13.73
CA GLU A 34 3.64 -6.90 -14.05
C GLU A 34 4.48 -6.33 -12.91
N TYR A 35 5.27 -7.18 -12.29
CA TYR A 35 6.38 -6.84 -11.40
C TYR A 35 7.62 -7.55 -11.92
N LYS A 36 8.79 -6.99 -11.64
CA LYS A 36 10.04 -7.66 -11.97
C LYS A 36 10.11 -9.03 -11.28
N ILE A 37 9.71 -9.08 -10.00
CA ILE A 37 9.64 -10.30 -9.21
C ILE A 37 8.30 -10.34 -8.49
N ASN A 38 7.67 -11.52 -8.52
CA ASN A 38 6.43 -11.79 -7.81
C ASN A 38 6.50 -13.21 -7.27
N TRP A 39 6.61 -13.35 -5.95
CA TRP A 39 6.72 -14.65 -5.28
C TRP A 39 5.36 -15.31 -5.01
N GLY A 40 4.27 -14.56 -5.16
CA GLY A 40 2.92 -15.07 -4.90
C GLY A 40 2.63 -15.32 -3.43
N VAL A 41 3.31 -14.64 -2.52
CA VAL A 41 3.07 -14.78 -1.07
C VAL A 41 1.69 -14.22 -0.74
N ASN A 42 0.89 -14.95 0.03
CA ASN A 42 -0.44 -14.49 0.41
C ASN A 42 -0.40 -13.36 1.44
N LEU A 43 -1.48 -12.58 1.50
CA LEU A 43 -1.54 -11.38 2.35
C LEU A 43 -1.47 -11.70 3.84
N VAL A 44 -2.00 -12.86 4.26
CA VAL A 44 -1.94 -13.28 5.67
C VAL A 44 -0.47 -13.46 6.09
N ASN A 45 0.32 -14.14 5.25
CA ASN A 45 1.74 -14.35 5.52
C ASN A 45 2.52 -13.03 5.51
N LEU A 46 2.17 -12.11 4.60
CA LEU A 46 2.81 -10.79 4.57
C LEU A 46 2.50 -9.96 5.82
N ARG A 47 1.25 -10.02 6.31
CA ARG A 47 0.87 -9.35 7.55
C ARG A 47 1.62 -9.94 8.76
N MET A 48 1.75 -11.26 8.81
CA MET A 48 2.52 -11.93 9.86
C MET A 48 3.99 -11.50 9.82
N LEU A 49 4.56 -11.42 8.63
CA LEU A 49 5.94 -10.97 8.46
C LEU A 49 6.10 -9.51 8.89
N ALA A 50 5.21 -8.63 8.46
CA ALA A 50 5.24 -7.21 8.84
C ALA A 50 5.15 -7.02 10.36
N SER A 51 4.39 -7.87 11.06
CA SER A 51 4.20 -7.77 12.51
C SER A 51 5.49 -8.00 13.30
N LYS A 52 6.52 -8.58 12.68
CA LYS A 52 7.82 -8.82 13.31
C LYS A 52 8.72 -7.59 13.33
N TYR A 53 8.34 -6.54 12.63
CA TYR A 53 9.16 -5.34 12.49
C TYR A 53 8.39 -4.10 12.93
N ASP A 54 9.09 -3.13 13.48
CA ASP A 54 8.51 -1.83 13.77
C ASP A 54 8.34 -1.04 12.46
N LYS A 55 7.34 -0.19 12.43
CA LYS A 55 7.17 0.73 11.30
C LYS A 55 8.37 1.65 11.22
N ASP A 56 8.90 1.84 10.01
CA ASP A 56 10.10 2.60 9.76
C ASP A 56 10.04 3.26 8.40
N PHE A 57 10.19 4.58 8.37
CA PHE A 57 10.13 5.38 7.14
C PHE A 57 11.20 4.97 6.11
N GLU A 58 12.45 4.91 6.53
CA GLU A 58 13.55 4.58 5.61
C GLU A 58 13.42 3.17 5.04
N LEU A 59 13.05 2.22 5.89
CA LEU A 59 12.83 0.84 5.46
C LEU A 59 11.65 0.75 4.47
N ALA A 60 10.56 1.44 4.74
CA ALA A 60 9.39 1.45 3.86
C ALA A 60 9.73 2.07 2.49
N ILE A 61 10.47 3.17 2.47
CA ILE A 61 10.93 3.78 1.22
C ILE A 61 11.81 2.79 0.44
N ALA A 62 12.73 2.12 1.11
CA ALA A 62 13.61 1.13 0.46
C ALA A 62 12.82 -0.06 -0.09
N LEU A 63 11.83 -0.55 0.64
CA LEU A 63 10.95 -1.63 0.20
C LEU A 63 10.13 -1.22 -1.03
N TRP A 64 9.58 -0.02 -1.03
CA TRP A 64 8.76 0.45 -2.15
C TRP A 64 9.58 0.59 -3.44
N LYS A 65 10.86 0.92 -3.35
CA LYS A 65 11.75 1.06 -4.50
C LYS A 65 12.06 -0.26 -5.18
N GLU A 66 11.89 -1.38 -4.48
CA GLU A 66 12.10 -2.70 -5.07
C GLU A 66 10.92 -3.02 -6.01
N ASN A 67 11.21 -3.44 -7.23
CA ASN A 67 10.15 -3.88 -8.15
C ASN A 67 9.78 -5.35 -7.86
N ILE A 68 9.44 -5.60 -6.60
CA ILE A 68 9.03 -6.89 -6.05
C ILE A 68 7.67 -6.66 -5.41
N ARG A 69 6.65 -7.41 -5.86
CA ARG A 69 5.28 -7.26 -5.34
C ARG A 69 5.23 -7.26 -3.81
N GLU A 70 5.86 -8.27 -3.20
CA GLU A 70 5.83 -8.45 -1.75
C GLU A 70 6.51 -7.29 -1.01
N CYS A 71 7.60 -6.77 -1.54
CA CYS A 71 8.28 -5.62 -0.95
C CYS A 71 7.39 -4.38 -0.96
N LYS A 72 6.69 -4.13 -2.07
CA LYS A 72 5.78 -2.97 -2.16
C LYS A 72 4.59 -3.11 -1.21
N ILE A 73 4.02 -4.30 -1.09
CA ILE A 73 2.94 -4.54 -0.12
C ILE A 73 3.44 -4.30 1.31
N LEU A 74 4.60 -4.83 1.66
CA LEU A 74 5.20 -4.60 2.98
C LEU A 74 5.49 -3.12 3.24
N ALA A 75 5.88 -2.38 2.20
CA ALA A 75 6.08 -0.93 2.32
C ALA A 75 4.81 -0.24 2.79
N THR A 76 3.64 -0.65 2.28
CA THR A 76 2.36 -0.08 2.72
C THR A 76 2.04 -0.41 4.17
N MET A 77 2.54 -1.54 4.66
CA MET A 77 2.32 -1.99 6.04
C MET A 77 3.30 -1.38 7.03
N LEU A 78 4.53 -1.07 6.59
CA LEU A 78 5.61 -0.61 7.46
C LEU A 78 5.85 0.90 7.41
N MET A 79 5.23 1.62 6.47
CA MET A 79 5.33 3.08 6.43
C MET A 79 4.52 3.70 7.57
N PRO A 80 5.16 4.51 8.43
CA PRO A 80 4.41 5.27 9.43
C PRO A 80 3.49 6.30 8.77
N ALA A 81 2.20 6.28 9.11
CA ALA A 81 1.22 7.18 8.50
C ALA A 81 1.56 8.65 8.75
N ASP A 82 2.06 8.98 9.93
CA ASP A 82 2.43 10.33 10.31
C ASP A 82 3.65 10.88 9.55
N LYS A 83 4.39 10.01 8.87
CA LYS A 83 5.54 10.39 8.04
C LYS A 83 5.27 10.31 6.54
N MET A 84 4.08 9.82 6.17
CA MET A 84 3.65 9.72 4.78
C MET A 84 3.01 11.04 4.36
N ASP A 85 3.78 11.92 3.73
CA ASP A 85 3.22 13.19 3.25
C ASP A 85 2.47 13.00 1.93
N ALA A 86 1.67 14.00 1.54
CA ALA A 86 0.85 13.94 0.34
C ALA A 86 1.67 13.82 -0.95
N GLU A 87 2.87 14.37 -0.95
CA GLU A 87 3.78 14.31 -2.10
C GLU A 87 4.27 12.88 -2.34
N ILE A 88 4.67 12.19 -1.27
CA ILE A 88 5.06 10.77 -1.35
C ILE A 88 3.86 9.93 -1.78
N ALA A 89 2.67 10.21 -1.26
CA ALA A 89 1.46 9.50 -1.63
C ALA A 89 1.18 9.61 -3.13
N ASP A 90 1.33 10.79 -3.70
CA ASP A 90 1.17 11.00 -5.15
C ASP A 90 2.20 10.21 -5.95
N ILE A 91 3.46 10.19 -5.50
CA ILE A 91 4.53 9.44 -6.17
C ILE A 91 4.24 7.95 -6.14
N TRP A 92 3.87 7.42 -4.97
CA TRP A 92 3.57 6.00 -4.81
C TRP A 92 2.36 5.59 -5.65
N MET A 93 1.30 6.39 -5.64
CA MET A 93 0.10 6.09 -6.43
C MET A 93 0.39 6.05 -7.93
N GLU A 94 1.24 6.94 -8.41
CA GLU A 94 1.65 6.96 -9.81
C GLU A 94 2.35 5.66 -10.23
N GLN A 95 3.00 4.99 -9.29
CA GLN A 95 3.74 3.74 -9.51
C GLN A 95 2.90 2.48 -9.27
N VAL A 96 1.65 2.61 -8.87
CA VAL A 96 0.74 1.47 -8.64
C VAL A 96 0.34 0.86 -9.98
N VAL A 97 0.51 -0.45 -10.11
CA VAL A 97 0.27 -1.19 -11.37
C VAL A 97 -0.87 -2.21 -11.27
N SER A 98 -1.51 -2.37 -10.12
CA SER A 98 -2.55 -3.38 -9.92
C SER A 98 -3.64 -2.91 -8.97
N GLN A 99 -4.82 -3.53 -9.09
CA GLN A 99 -5.92 -3.29 -8.15
C GLN A 99 -5.51 -3.66 -6.72
N GLU A 100 -4.84 -4.80 -6.57
CA GLU A 100 -4.36 -5.24 -5.25
C GLU A 100 -3.49 -4.17 -4.58
N MET A 101 -2.54 -3.60 -5.33
CA MET A 101 -1.65 -2.60 -4.76
C MET A 101 -2.39 -1.31 -4.41
N ALA A 102 -3.35 -0.89 -5.23
CA ALA A 102 -4.21 0.25 -4.91
C ALA A 102 -4.98 0.02 -3.61
N GLU A 103 -5.53 -1.18 -3.44
CA GLU A 103 -6.23 -1.56 -2.21
C GLU A 103 -5.29 -1.61 -1.00
N MET A 104 -4.10 -2.19 -1.16
CA MET A 104 -3.13 -2.26 -0.07
C MET A 104 -2.67 -0.87 0.37
N LEU A 105 -2.41 0.02 -0.58
CA LEU A 105 -2.02 1.39 -0.28
C LEU A 105 -3.13 2.12 0.51
N ALA A 106 -4.38 1.95 0.10
CA ALA A 106 -5.53 2.55 0.79
C ALA A 106 -5.74 1.93 2.18
N LEU A 107 -5.81 0.61 2.26
CA LEU A 107 -6.21 -0.10 3.48
C LEU A 107 -5.12 -0.12 4.55
N ASN A 108 -3.87 -0.28 4.14
CA ASN A 108 -2.76 -0.40 5.09
C ASN A 108 -2.18 0.95 5.52
N LEU A 109 -2.36 2.00 4.73
CA LEU A 109 -1.64 3.25 4.94
C LEU A 109 -2.50 4.49 4.82
N LEU A 110 -3.12 4.73 3.65
CA LEU A 110 -3.72 6.05 3.38
C LEU A 110 -5.01 6.32 4.14
N GLN A 111 -5.70 5.31 4.64
CA GLN A 111 -6.84 5.55 5.53
C GLN A 111 -6.42 6.19 6.87
N TYR A 112 -5.14 6.10 7.22
CA TYR A 112 -4.62 6.55 8.52
C TYR A 112 -3.91 7.91 8.47
N VAL A 113 -3.68 8.47 7.28
CA VAL A 113 -3.04 9.78 7.17
C VAL A 113 -4.05 10.88 7.48
N ASP A 114 -3.56 12.03 7.99
CA ASP A 114 -4.44 13.12 8.40
C ASP A 114 -5.16 13.80 7.23
N TYR A 115 -4.60 13.72 6.03
CA TYR A 115 -5.20 14.25 4.79
C TYR A 115 -6.00 13.19 4.01
N ALA A 116 -6.37 12.08 4.65
CA ALA A 116 -7.04 10.97 3.97
C ALA A 116 -8.33 11.40 3.24
N PRO A 117 -9.25 12.18 3.82
CA PRO A 117 -10.44 12.59 3.08
C PRO A 117 -10.12 13.41 1.82
N GLU A 118 -9.20 14.33 1.91
CA GLU A 118 -8.83 15.21 0.80
C GLU A 118 -8.23 14.43 -0.38
N ILE A 119 -7.31 13.51 -0.08
CA ILE A 119 -6.68 12.71 -1.13
C ILE A 119 -7.67 11.72 -1.75
N ALA A 120 -8.59 11.18 -0.94
CA ALA A 120 -9.62 10.28 -1.42
C ALA A 120 -10.55 10.98 -2.43
N TYR A 121 -11.03 12.17 -2.12
CA TYR A 121 -11.89 12.95 -3.03
C TYR A 121 -11.15 13.32 -4.32
N LYS A 122 -9.90 13.73 -4.20
CA LYS A 122 -9.06 14.07 -5.34
C LYS A 122 -8.92 12.88 -6.29
N TRP A 123 -8.64 11.69 -5.74
CA TRP A 123 -8.42 10.50 -6.56
C TRP A 123 -9.71 9.89 -7.09
N MET A 124 -10.81 9.99 -6.36
CA MET A 124 -12.13 9.58 -6.87
C MET A 124 -12.56 10.41 -8.09
N ALA A 125 -12.13 11.66 -8.15
CA ALA A 125 -12.42 12.55 -9.28
C ALA A 125 -11.45 12.37 -10.45
N SER A 126 -10.42 11.52 -10.30
CA SER A 126 -9.47 11.23 -11.37
C SER A 126 -10.12 10.43 -12.49
N ASP A 127 -9.58 10.56 -13.71
CA ASP A 127 -9.97 9.73 -14.85
C ASP A 127 -9.24 8.39 -14.90
N LYS A 128 -8.31 8.15 -13.97
CA LYS A 128 -7.50 6.92 -13.90
C LYS A 128 -8.18 5.90 -12.99
N PRO A 129 -8.50 4.68 -13.51
CA PRO A 129 -9.26 3.69 -12.73
C PRO A 129 -8.61 3.28 -11.40
N LEU A 130 -7.29 3.14 -11.35
CA LEU A 130 -6.61 2.74 -10.11
C LEU A 130 -6.65 3.85 -9.05
N TYR A 131 -6.60 5.11 -9.48
CA TYR A 131 -6.76 6.25 -8.57
C TYR A 131 -8.18 6.29 -8.00
N GLN A 132 -9.18 6.09 -8.87
CA GLN A 132 -10.58 6.04 -8.44
C GLN A 132 -10.80 4.93 -7.42
N LEU A 133 -10.29 3.73 -7.71
CA LEU A 133 -10.41 2.59 -6.81
C LEU A 133 -9.77 2.88 -5.46
N CYS A 134 -8.55 3.41 -5.46
CA CYS A 134 -7.85 3.74 -4.21
C CYS A 134 -8.64 4.77 -3.39
N GLY A 135 -9.13 5.83 -4.03
CA GLY A 135 -9.95 6.86 -3.39
C GLY A 135 -11.23 6.29 -2.77
N PHE A 136 -11.95 5.44 -3.49
CA PHE A 136 -13.13 4.76 -2.97
C PHE A 136 -12.80 3.87 -1.78
N CYS A 137 -11.69 3.13 -1.84
CA CYS A 137 -11.27 2.28 -0.73
C CYS A 137 -10.97 3.11 0.53
N ILE A 138 -10.28 4.24 0.38
CA ILE A 138 -9.99 5.14 1.51
C ILE A 138 -11.28 5.61 2.15
N ILE A 139 -12.19 6.17 1.36
CA ILE A 139 -13.46 6.70 1.87
C ILE A 139 -14.29 5.59 2.53
N GLY A 140 -14.38 4.43 1.90
CA GLY A 140 -15.11 3.29 2.46
C GLY A 140 -14.57 2.88 3.83
N ARG A 141 -13.27 2.90 4.01
CA ARG A 141 -12.66 2.56 5.31
C ARG A 141 -12.89 3.65 6.35
N LEU A 142 -12.84 4.91 5.96
CA LEU A 142 -13.13 6.01 6.88
C LEU A 142 -14.54 5.91 7.44
N PHE A 143 -15.52 5.59 6.60
CA PHE A 143 -16.89 5.36 7.04
C PHE A 143 -17.02 4.12 7.92
N SER A 144 -16.47 2.99 7.51
CA SER A 144 -16.64 1.73 8.24
C SER A 144 -15.93 1.72 9.58
N ASN A 145 -14.88 2.50 9.77
CA ASN A 145 -14.17 2.61 11.04
C ASN A 145 -14.78 3.65 11.99
N GLY A 146 -15.90 4.26 11.62
CA GLY A 146 -16.49 5.32 12.42
C GLY A 146 -15.67 6.60 12.47
N GLN A 147 -14.61 6.68 11.67
CA GLN A 147 -13.87 7.93 11.46
C GLN A 147 -14.70 8.74 10.48
N GLU A 148 -15.60 9.54 11.02
CA GLU A 148 -16.37 10.41 10.16
C GLU A 148 -15.40 11.34 9.42
N PRO A 149 -15.47 11.39 8.06
CA PRO A 149 -14.94 12.54 7.36
C PRO A 149 -15.56 13.73 8.07
N ASN A 150 -14.80 14.77 8.39
CA ASN A 150 -15.33 15.91 9.10
C ASN A 150 -16.67 16.34 8.46
N GLU A 151 -17.56 16.95 9.22
CA GLU A 151 -18.89 17.37 8.75
C GLU A 151 -18.84 18.07 7.40
N ARG A 152 -17.79 18.85 7.16
CA ARG A 152 -17.56 19.53 5.90
C ARG A 152 -17.42 18.54 4.72
N GLY A 153 -16.62 17.47 4.90
CA GLY A 153 -16.45 16.45 3.88
C GLY A 153 -17.75 15.73 3.57
N ILE A 154 -18.54 15.42 4.59
CA ILE A 154 -19.85 14.79 4.43
C ILE A 154 -20.81 15.70 3.67
N ASN A 155 -20.86 16.98 4.03
CA ASN A 155 -21.74 17.95 3.38
C ASN A 155 -21.39 18.16 1.91
N GLU A 156 -20.11 18.23 1.57
CA GLU A 156 -19.64 18.34 0.20
C GLU A 156 -20.01 17.11 -0.64
N TYR A 157 -20.21 15.99 0.00
CA TYR A 157 -20.50 14.72 -0.67
C TYR A 157 -22.00 14.48 -0.85
N VAL A 158 -22.81 14.94 0.06
CA VAL A 158 -24.26 14.72 0.08
C VAL A 158 -24.99 15.81 -0.71
N ASP A 159 -24.41 16.98 -0.79
CA ASP A 159 -24.95 18.11 -1.56
C ASP A 159 -24.46 18.07 -3.02
#